data_9e19d0c689da674909cac3e91e7153c2
#
_entry.id   9e19d0c689da674909cac3e91e7153c2
#
_cell.length_a   1.000
_cell.length_b   1.000
_cell.length_c   1.000
_cell.angle_alpha   90.00
_cell.angle_beta   90.00
_cell.angle_gamma   90.00
#
_symmetry.space_group_name_H-M   'P 1'
#
loop_
_entity.id
_entity.type
_entity.pdbx_description
1 polymer ?
#
loop_
_entity_poly.entity_id
_entity_poly.type
_entity_poly.pdbx_seq_one_letter_code
_entity_poly.pdbx_strand_id
1 'polypeptide(L)'
;MAQSGKAKQNFPHMMRKRAEFLSARNGARATASALRCETHIADESRDHPRIGFTVTKKNGNAVKRNRIKRRMRGAIQSIKNLKMRNGNDYVLIAKPNALTVPFVTLQSDIADLIRKSHKRLDTTPAAQNAKPDV
;
A
#
# COMPACT_ATOMS: atom_id res chain seq x y z
N MET A 1 -0.43 -28.47 -5.52
CA MET A 1 -0.31 -27.96 -4.91
C MET A 1 -1.05 -26.91 -4.77
N ALA A 2 -1.57 -26.79 -4.26
CA ALA A 2 -2.45 -25.75 -4.08
C ALA A 2 -1.88 -24.44 -4.39
N GLN A 3 -1.20 -24.49 -5.42
CA GLN A 3 -0.56 -23.31 -5.83
C GLN A 3 -1.54 -22.27 -6.16
N SER A 4 -2.65 -22.66 -6.74
CA SER A 4 -3.63 -21.66 -7.09
C SER A 4 -4.12 -20.98 -5.83
N GLY A 5 -4.26 -21.73 -4.78
CA GLY A 5 -4.67 -21.15 -3.54
C GLY A 5 -3.67 -20.10 -3.07
N LYS A 6 -2.42 -20.38 -3.30
CA LYS A 6 -1.40 -19.44 -2.91
C LYS A 6 -1.50 -18.15 -3.66
N ALA A 7 -1.85 -18.21 -4.91
CA ALA A 7 -2.00 -17.01 -5.69
C ALA A 7 -3.06 -16.12 -5.10
N LYS A 8 -4.16 -16.71 -4.66
CA LYS A 8 -5.22 -15.93 -4.05
C LYS A 8 -4.77 -15.36 -2.74
N GLN A 9 -4.01 -16.14 -2.00
CA GLN A 9 -3.57 -15.70 -0.69
C GLN A 9 -2.61 -14.55 -0.75
N ASN A 10 -2.03 -14.32 -1.92
CA ASN A 10 -1.10 -13.24 -2.06
C ASN A 10 -1.78 -11.87 -2.06
N PHE A 11 -3.08 -11.83 -2.27
CA PHE A 11 -3.75 -10.55 -2.21
C PHE A 11 -3.98 -10.22 -0.74
N PRO A 12 -3.53 -9.05 -0.29
CA PRO A 12 -3.67 -8.70 1.12
C PRO A 12 -5.11 -8.42 1.49
N HIS A 13 -5.40 -8.50 2.78
CA HIS A 13 -6.72 -8.15 3.25
C HIS A 13 -6.91 -6.65 3.15
N MET A 14 -8.14 -6.23 2.97
CA MET A 14 -8.44 -4.81 2.82
C MET A 14 -8.59 -4.13 4.18
N MET A 15 -8.03 -2.93 4.27
CA MET A 15 -8.26 -2.09 5.43
C MET A 15 -9.63 -1.45 5.29
N ARG A 16 -10.34 -1.29 6.39
CA ARG A 16 -11.69 -0.76 6.35
C ARG A 16 -11.92 0.41 7.27
N LYS A 17 -11.27 0.45 8.43
CA LYS A 17 -11.57 1.46 9.41
C LYS A 17 -10.70 2.69 9.25
N ARG A 18 -11.32 3.85 9.42
CA ARG A 18 -10.60 5.10 9.31
C ARG A 18 -9.40 5.14 10.25
N ALA A 19 -9.55 4.61 11.45
CA ALA A 19 -8.46 4.61 12.41
C ALA A 19 -7.23 3.86 11.90
N GLU A 20 -7.44 2.82 11.10
CA GLU A 20 -6.33 2.06 10.54
C GLU A 20 -5.53 2.91 9.56
N PHE A 21 -6.24 3.69 8.73
CA PHE A 21 -5.58 4.57 7.78
C PHE A 21 -4.82 5.69 8.50
N LEU A 22 -5.40 6.23 9.56
CA LEU A 22 -4.75 7.29 10.30
C LEU A 22 -3.49 6.80 11.00
N SER A 23 -3.53 5.58 11.51
CA SER A 23 -2.37 5.01 12.17
C SER A 23 -1.20 4.83 11.20
N ALA A 24 -1.49 4.47 9.97
CA ALA A 24 -0.43 4.26 8.99
C ALA A 24 0.31 5.54 8.65
N ARG A 25 -0.29 6.69 8.85
CA ARG A 25 0.37 7.96 8.58
C ARG A 25 1.61 8.19 9.42
N ASN A 26 1.68 7.53 10.56
CA ASN A 26 2.82 7.70 11.47
C ASN A 26 3.96 6.75 11.15
N GLY A 27 3.81 5.93 10.14
CA GLY A 27 4.83 4.97 9.78
C GLY A 27 5.77 5.49 8.70
N ALA A 28 6.36 4.57 7.97
CA ALA A 28 7.27 4.91 6.90
C ALA A 28 6.50 5.41 5.69
N ARG A 29 7.07 6.35 4.97
CA ARG A 29 6.47 6.91 3.77
C ARG A 29 7.40 6.76 2.60
N ALA A 30 6.83 6.56 1.44
CA ALA A 30 7.59 6.50 0.19
C ALA A 30 6.74 7.09 -0.93
N THR A 31 7.40 7.58 -1.96
CA THR A 31 6.72 8.23 -3.07
C THR A 31 7.24 7.66 -4.38
N ALA A 32 6.34 7.47 -5.33
CA ALA A 32 6.68 7.04 -6.68
C ALA A 32 5.98 7.97 -7.66
N SER A 33 6.00 7.64 -8.95
CA SER A 33 5.50 8.55 -9.97
C SER A 33 4.00 8.81 -9.89
N ALA A 34 3.21 7.77 -9.65
CA ALA A 34 1.75 7.89 -9.64
C ALA A 34 1.11 7.58 -8.30
N LEU A 35 1.87 7.09 -7.35
CA LEU A 35 1.36 6.65 -6.06
C LEU A 35 2.30 7.04 -4.94
N ARG A 36 1.75 7.12 -3.74
CA ARG A 36 2.53 7.24 -2.51
C ARG A 36 2.12 6.10 -1.61
N CYS A 37 2.95 5.79 -0.64
CA CYS A 37 2.66 4.71 0.29
C CYS A 37 2.98 5.15 1.72
N GLU A 38 2.10 4.77 2.63
CA GLU A 38 2.34 4.90 4.07
C GLU A 38 2.19 3.52 4.67
N THR A 39 3.15 3.09 5.45
CA THR A 39 3.08 1.75 6.03
C THR A 39 3.59 1.77 7.46
N HIS A 40 3.03 0.88 8.28
CA HIS A 40 3.52 0.71 9.64
C HIS A 40 3.24 -0.72 10.09
N ILE A 41 3.92 -1.11 11.16
CA ILE A 41 3.70 -2.43 11.73
C ILE A 41 2.51 -2.30 12.67
N ALA A 42 1.37 -2.82 12.24
CA ALA A 42 0.14 -2.67 12.99
C ALA A 42 -0.05 -3.73 14.07
N ASP A 43 0.30 -4.99 13.75
CA ASP A 43 0.07 -6.08 14.68
C ASP A 43 1.00 -7.22 14.31
N GLU A 44 2.11 -7.33 15.01
CA GLU A 44 3.12 -8.34 14.69
C GLU A 44 2.64 -9.77 14.82
N SER A 45 1.55 -9.99 15.54
CA SER A 45 1.03 -11.33 15.69
C SER A 45 0.12 -11.74 14.53
N ARG A 46 -0.23 -10.79 13.66
CA ARG A 46 -1.13 -11.08 12.57
C ARG A 46 -0.38 -11.81 11.45
N ASP A 47 -1.01 -12.78 10.84
CA ASP A 47 -0.38 -13.62 9.84
C ASP A 47 -0.65 -13.19 8.40
N HIS A 48 -1.03 -11.94 8.20
CA HIS A 48 -1.27 -11.41 6.87
C HIS A 48 -1.07 -9.89 6.85
N PRO A 49 -0.76 -9.34 5.69
CA PRO A 49 -0.72 -7.87 5.56
C PRO A 49 -2.11 -7.35 5.24
N ARG A 50 -2.29 -6.04 5.44
CA ARG A 50 -3.51 -5.37 5.03
C ARG A 50 -3.16 -4.20 4.13
N ILE A 51 -4.05 -3.88 3.20
CA ILE A 51 -3.83 -2.79 2.28
C ILE A 51 -5.07 -1.92 2.20
N GLY A 52 -4.86 -0.63 2.03
CA GLY A 52 -5.94 0.30 1.82
C GLY A 52 -5.59 1.25 0.69
N PHE A 53 -6.63 1.73 0.00
CA PHE A 53 -6.44 2.69 -1.08
C PHE A 53 -7.06 4.02 -0.71
N THR A 54 -6.31 5.09 -0.92
CA THR A 54 -6.82 6.43 -0.71
C THR A 54 -6.86 7.15 -2.05
N VAL A 55 -8.06 7.52 -2.49
CA VAL A 55 -8.25 8.26 -3.73
C VAL A 55 -9.15 9.43 -3.40
N THR A 56 -8.55 10.62 -3.28
CA THR A 56 -9.29 11.79 -2.82
C THR A 56 -10.03 12.47 -3.96
N LYS A 57 -10.83 13.47 -3.61
CA LYS A 57 -11.60 14.22 -4.59
C LYS A 57 -10.70 14.96 -5.58
N LYS A 58 -9.45 15.18 -5.24
CA LYS A 58 -8.52 15.81 -6.17
C LYS A 58 -8.32 14.96 -7.42
N ASN A 59 -8.64 13.68 -7.34
CA ASN A 59 -8.44 12.76 -8.45
C ASN A 59 -9.65 12.70 -9.38
N GLY A 60 -10.64 13.54 -9.15
CA GLY A 60 -11.79 13.62 -10.03
C GLY A 60 -13.09 13.14 -9.38
N ASN A 61 -14.10 12.93 -10.22
CA ASN A 61 -15.40 12.51 -9.72
C ASN A 61 -15.40 11.03 -9.31
N ALA A 62 -16.55 10.56 -8.83
CA ALA A 62 -16.64 9.19 -8.32
C ALA A 62 -16.29 8.14 -9.36
N VAL A 63 -16.66 8.35 -10.61
CA VAL A 63 -16.36 7.39 -11.67
C VAL A 63 -14.86 7.27 -11.86
N LYS A 64 -14.17 8.41 -11.93
CA LYS A 64 -12.72 8.41 -12.10
C LYS A 64 -12.03 7.80 -10.90
N ARG A 65 -12.48 8.14 -9.69
CA ARG A 65 -11.87 7.59 -8.48
C ARG A 65 -12.05 6.08 -8.39
N ASN A 66 -13.21 5.58 -8.78
CA ASN A 66 -13.43 4.14 -8.79
C ASN A 66 -12.54 3.44 -9.81
N ARG A 67 -12.33 4.08 -10.96
CA ARG A 67 -11.43 3.52 -11.97
C ARG A 67 -10.02 3.42 -11.44
N ILE A 68 -9.55 4.43 -10.73
CA ILE A 68 -8.23 4.41 -10.14
C ILE A 68 -8.12 3.25 -9.15
N LYS A 69 -9.11 3.10 -8.28
CA LYS A 69 -9.11 2.00 -7.32
C LYS A 69 -9.04 0.64 -7.98
N ARG A 70 -9.81 0.46 -9.06
CA ARG A 70 -9.78 -0.80 -9.78
C ARG A 70 -8.41 -1.05 -10.42
N ARG A 71 -7.80 0.00 -10.96
CA ARG A 71 -6.48 -0.13 -11.55
C ARG A 71 -5.45 -0.51 -10.48
N MET A 72 -5.51 0.11 -9.31
CA MET A 72 -4.60 -0.20 -8.22
C MET A 72 -4.78 -1.63 -7.74
N ARG A 73 -6.03 -2.06 -7.58
CA ARG A 73 -6.30 -3.43 -7.16
C ARG A 73 -5.79 -4.43 -8.18
N GLY A 74 -6.05 -4.15 -9.45
CA GLY A 74 -5.57 -5.03 -10.52
C GLY A 74 -4.07 -5.11 -10.57
N ALA A 75 -3.40 -3.98 -10.33
CA ALA A 75 -1.95 -3.97 -10.34
C ALA A 75 -1.38 -4.84 -9.22
N ILE A 76 -1.96 -4.73 -8.02
CA ILE A 76 -1.51 -5.55 -6.91
C ILE A 76 -1.71 -7.03 -7.19
N GLN A 77 -2.86 -7.39 -7.72
CA GLN A 77 -3.16 -8.78 -8.02
C GLN A 77 -2.22 -9.37 -9.06
N SER A 78 -1.72 -8.53 -9.96
CA SER A 78 -0.91 -9.02 -11.07
C SER A 78 0.57 -9.11 -10.75
N ILE A 79 1.02 -8.58 -9.62
CA ILE A 79 2.43 -8.64 -9.25
C ILE A 79 2.70 -9.97 -8.54
N LYS A 80 3.54 -10.79 -9.16
CA LYS A 80 3.76 -12.12 -8.65
C LYS A 80 4.59 -12.22 -7.39
N ASN A 81 5.55 -11.39 -7.21
CA ASN A 81 6.44 -11.49 -6.07
C ASN A 81 6.40 -10.30 -5.17
N LEU A 82 5.22 -9.78 -4.94
CA LEU A 82 5.07 -8.65 -4.07
C LEU A 82 5.23 -9.11 -2.64
N LYS A 83 6.30 -8.67 -2.01
CA LYS A 83 6.65 -9.17 -0.68
C LYS A 83 6.18 -8.26 0.41
N MET A 84 4.91 -8.32 0.71
CA MET A 84 4.33 -7.59 1.82
C MET A 84 4.53 -8.40 3.09
N ARG A 85 4.79 -7.69 4.17
CA ARG A 85 5.09 -8.34 5.45
C ARG A 85 3.82 -8.56 6.27
N ASN A 86 3.74 -9.72 6.91
CA ASN A 86 2.62 -10.01 7.80
C ASN A 86 2.61 -8.98 8.93
N GLY A 87 1.41 -8.58 9.32
CA GLY A 87 1.27 -7.62 10.40
C GLY A 87 1.40 -6.16 10.01
N ASN A 88 1.87 -5.89 8.79
CA ASN A 88 1.99 -4.52 8.32
C ASN A 88 0.71 -4.05 7.64
N ASP A 89 0.43 -2.77 7.75
CA ASP A 89 -0.63 -2.12 7.00
C ASP A 89 0.05 -1.24 5.95
N TYR A 90 -0.50 -1.24 4.75
CA TYR A 90 0.02 -0.45 3.64
C TYR A 90 -1.09 0.40 3.07
N VAL A 91 -0.92 1.71 3.06
CA VAL A 91 -1.90 2.60 2.46
C VAL A 91 -1.30 3.16 1.18
N LEU A 92 -1.93 2.88 0.07
CA LEU A 92 -1.51 3.41 -1.23
C LEU A 92 -2.38 4.62 -1.54
N ILE A 93 -1.73 5.75 -1.78
CA ILE A 93 -2.41 7.02 -2.02
C ILE A 93 -2.21 7.40 -3.47
N ALA A 94 -3.30 7.56 -4.20
CA ALA A 94 -3.22 7.85 -5.62
C ALA A 94 -2.91 9.32 -5.87
N LYS A 95 -2.03 9.57 -6.84
CA LYS A 95 -1.83 10.90 -7.37
C LYS A 95 -2.74 11.04 -8.58
N PRO A 96 -3.04 12.25 -9.02
CA PRO A 96 -3.98 12.45 -10.12
C PRO A 96 -3.62 11.66 -11.39
N ASN A 97 -2.34 11.52 -11.69
CA ASN A 97 -1.92 10.78 -12.89
C ASN A 97 -2.10 9.27 -12.79
N ALA A 98 -2.52 8.75 -11.64
CA ALA A 98 -2.78 7.32 -11.51
C ALA A 98 -3.89 6.86 -12.44
N LEU A 99 -4.75 7.79 -12.88
CA LEU A 99 -5.83 7.45 -13.80
C LEU A 99 -5.30 7.10 -15.19
N THR A 100 -4.24 7.78 -15.62
CA THR A 100 -3.81 7.71 -17.02
C THR A 100 -2.46 7.08 -17.28
N VAL A 101 -1.63 6.91 -16.29
CA VAL A 101 -0.33 6.29 -16.53
C VAL A 101 -0.52 4.86 -17.03
N PRO A 102 0.45 4.32 -17.79
CA PRO A 102 0.36 2.93 -18.21
C PRO A 102 0.22 1.99 -17.03
N PHE A 103 -0.49 0.91 -17.22
CA PHE A 103 -0.72 -0.04 -16.14
C PHE A 103 0.59 -0.57 -15.56
N VAL A 104 1.58 -0.79 -16.41
CA VAL A 104 2.89 -1.26 -15.95
C VAL A 104 3.54 -0.26 -15.01
N THR A 105 3.24 1.02 -15.16
CA THR A 105 3.77 2.03 -14.25
C THR A 105 3.19 1.85 -12.86
N LEU A 106 1.90 1.53 -12.76
CA LEU A 106 1.30 1.27 -11.45
C LEU A 106 1.92 0.04 -10.80
N GLN A 107 2.16 -1.00 -11.58
CA GLN A 107 2.78 -2.21 -11.06
C GLN A 107 4.18 -1.90 -10.53
N SER A 108 4.94 -1.17 -11.31
CA SER A 108 6.30 -0.81 -10.95
C SER A 108 6.33 0.09 -9.71
N ASP A 109 5.43 1.06 -9.66
CA ASP A 109 5.33 1.95 -8.51
C ASP A 109 5.03 1.18 -7.24
N ILE A 110 4.08 0.26 -7.29
CA ILE A 110 3.69 -0.51 -6.11
C ILE A 110 4.88 -1.34 -5.61
N ALA A 111 5.55 -2.04 -6.50
CA ALA A 111 6.69 -2.85 -6.10
C ALA A 111 7.78 -2.00 -5.46
N ASP A 112 8.06 -0.85 -6.07
CA ASP A 112 9.08 0.06 -5.53
C ASP A 112 8.68 0.63 -4.19
N LEU A 113 7.41 1.00 -4.04
CA LEU A 113 6.93 1.59 -2.80
C LEU A 113 7.01 0.61 -1.64
N ILE A 114 6.63 -0.64 -1.90
CA ILE A 114 6.71 -1.66 -0.86
C ILE A 114 8.16 -1.86 -0.43
N ARG A 115 9.06 -1.96 -1.40
CA ARG A 115 10.47 -2.16 -1.10
C ARG A 115 11.06 -0.97 -0.34
N LYS A 116 10.77 0.24 -0.78
CA LYS A 116 11.28 1.44 -0.13
C LYS A 116 10.72 1.59 1.28
N SER A 117 9.46 1.25 1.45
CA SER A 117 8.83 1.34 2.77
C SER A 117 9.48 0.39 3.75
N HIS A 118 9.76 -0.82 3.31
CA HIS A 118 10.43 -1.80 4.18
C HIS A 118 11.82 -1.31 4.56
N LYS A 119 12.53 -0.76 3.60
CA LYS A 119 13.87 -0.27 3.87
C LYS A 119 13.83 0.83 4.90
N ARG A 120 12.87 1.72 4.82
CA ARG A 120 12.75 2.80 5.78
C ARG A 120 12.37 2.31 7.16
N LEU A 121 11.48 1.33 7.23
CA LEU A 121 11.14 0.74 8.51
C LEU A 121 12.35 0.07 9.14
N ASP A 122 13.14 -0.61 8.33
CA ASP A 122 14.28 -1.36 8.84
C ASP A 122 15.42 -0.45 9.29
N THR A 123 15.57 0.68 8.63
CA THR A 123 16.72 1.55 8.95
C THR A 123 16.45 2.52 10.08
N THR A 124 15.18 2.85 10.34
CA THR A 124 14.88 3.82 11.38
C THR A 124 13.71 3.44 12.26
N PRO A 125 13.60 2.18 12.67
CA PRO A 125 12.44 1.79 13.46
C PRO A 125 12.37 2.50 14.81
N ALA A 126 13.49 2.65 15.47
CA ALA A 126 13.48 3.30 16.77
C ALA A 126 13.19 4.78 16.63
N ALA A 127 13.72 5.39 15.63
CA ALA A 127 13.49 6.81 15.40
C ALA A 127 12.03 7.05 15.11
N GLN A 128 11.41 6.17 14.35
CA GLN A 128 10.02 6.35 14.04
C GLN A 128 9.15 6.14 15.26
N ASN A 129 9.54 5.23 16.11
CA ASN A 129 8.77 5.01 17.32
C ASN A 129 8.87 6.19 18.25
N ALA A 130 9.96 6.87 18.23
CA ALA A 130 10.14 8.02 19.10
C ALA A 130 9.53 9.28 18.53
N LYS A 131 9.25 9.27 17.24
CA LYS A 131 8.77 10.42 16.59
C LYS A 131 7.59 11.08 17.19
N PRO A 132 6.59 10.37 17.61
CA PRO A 132 5.40 11.00 18.14
C PRO A 132 5.66 11.90 19.32
N ASP A 133 6.75 11.71 19.96
CA ASP A 133 7.05 12.50 21.12
C ASP A 133 7.54 13.87 20.78
N VAL A 134 7.86 14.05 19.59
CA VAL A 134 8.51 15.27 19.18
C VAL A 134 7.52 16.26 18.69
#